data_5d23172f8594110f021d5020003327ca
#
_entry.id   5d23172f8594110f021d5020003327ca
#
_cell.length_a   1.000
_cell.length_b   1.000
_cell.length_c   1.000
_cell.angle_alpha   90.00
_cell.angle_beta   90.00
_cell.angle_gamma   90.00
#
_symmetry.space_group_name_H-M   'P 1'
#
loop_
_entity.id
_entity.type
_entity.pdbx_description
1 polymer ?
#
loop_
_entity_poly.entity_id
_entity_poly.type
_entity_poly.pdbx_seq_one_letter_code
_entity_poly.pdbx_strand_id
1 'polypeptide(L)'
;MPVLATYFSVRRGRDPFFKFFMRTIFPRQVKEYEERFGIRFIGWYNVAHGWDFDNVILLYLPDYATLDKLEADEATRALGHRAGEWIFERHHSMFLRERMGPNLEYHR
;
A
#
# COMPACT_ATOMS: atom_id res chain seq x y z
N MET A 1 -6.42 -3.13 14.77
CA MET A 1 -5.69 -2.13 13.95
C MET A 1 -6.31 -2.08 12.57
N PRO A 2 -6.55 -0.89 12.02
CA PRO A 2 -7.06 -0.82 10.64
C PRO A 2 -6.03 -1.29 9.62
N VAL A 3 -6.53 -1.85 8.53
CA VAL A 3 -5.71 -2.34 7.42
C VAL A 3 -6.01 -1.50 6.19
N LEU A 4 -4.98 -0.94 5.59
CA LEU A 4 -5.08 -0.27 4.30
C LEU A 4 -4.73 -1.27 3.21
N ALA A 5 -5.67 -1.54 2.31
CA ALA A 5 -5.46 -2.38 1.14
C ALA A 5 -5.42 -1.49 -0.09
N THR A 6 -4.28 -1.42 -0.76
CA THR A 6 -4.13 -0.66 -1.99
C THR A 6 -3.99 -1.62 -3.16
N TYR A 7 -5.01 -1.66 -4.01
CA TYR A 7 -5.04 -2.45 -5.23
C TYR A 7 -4.56 -1.60 -6.39
N PHE A 8 -3.79 -2.19 -7.28
CA PHE A 8 -3.29 -1.47 -8.44
C PHE A 8 -2.98 -2.40 -9.60
N SER A 9 -2.93 -1.82 -10.80
CA SER A 9 -2.46 -2.49 -12.01
C SER A 9 -1.28 -1.72 -12.58
N VAL A 10 -0.31 -2.45 -13.12
CA VAL A 10 0.88 -1.86 -13.73
C VAL A 10 0.58 -1.55 -15.19
N ARG A 11 0.99 -0.35 -15.67
CA ARG A 11 0.83 0.00 -17.08
C ARG A 11 1.57 -0.97 -17.97
N ARG A 12 0.94 -1.31 -19.08
CA ARG A 12 1.52 -2.19 -20.07
C ARG A 12 2.88 -1.65 -20.52
N GLY A 13 3.90 -2.52 -20.48
CA GLY A 13 5.26 -2.14 -20.84
C GLY A 13 6.08 -1.49 -19.74
N ARG A 14 5.51 -1.33 -18.53
CA ARG A 14 6.20 -0.71 -17.39
C ARG A 14 6.68 -1.72 -16.35
N ASP A 15 6.50 -3.03 -16.60
CA ASP A 15 6.91 -4.07 -15.67
C ASP A 15 8.37 -3.99 -15.21
N PRO A 16 9.37 -3.75 -16.08
CA PRO A 16 10.75 -3.63 -15.62
C PRO A 16 10.95 -2.49 -14.63
N PHE A 17 10.28 -1.37 -14.84
CA PHE A 17 10.36 -0.20 -13.97
C PHE A 17 9.65 -0.46 -12.65
N PHE A 18 8.51 -1.15 -12.69
CA PHE A 18 7.79 -1.56 -11.49
C PHE A 18 8.64 -2.51 -10.65
N LYS A 19 9.27 -3.49 -11.25
CA LYS A 19 10.16 -4.43 -10.53
C LYS A 19 11.33 -3.70 -9.88
N PHE A 20 11.94 -2.76 -10.59
CA PHE A 20 13.00 -1.94 -10.04
C PHE A 20 12.52 -1.12 -8.84
N PHE A 21 11.36 -0.48 -8.98
CA PHE A 21 10.74 0.29 -7.89
C PHE A 21 10.51 -0.57 -6.66
N MET A 22 9.91 -1.76 -6.83
CA MET A 22 9.60 -2.66 -5.72
C MET A 22 10.82 -3.25 -5.04
N ARG A 23 11.94 -3.36 -5.75
CA ARG A 23 13.19 -3.87 -5.19
C ARG A 23 14.03 -2.82 -4.49
N THR A 24 13.93 -1.57 -4.89
CA THR A 24 14.84 -0.50 -4.45
C THR A 24 14.15 0.60 -3.66
N ILE A 25 13.17 1.23 -4.26
CA ILE A 25 12.51 2.42 -3.67
C ILE A 25 11.50 2.03 -2.61
N PHE A 26 10.65 1.07 -2.92
CA PHE A 26 9.55 0.67 -2.04
C PHE A 26 10.01 0.18 -0.67
N PRO A 27 11.04 -0.69 -0.53
CA PRO A 27 11.49 -1.12 0.79
C PRO A 27 11.98 0.02 1.68
N ARG A 28 12.63 1.02 1.09
CA ARG A 28 13.08 2.21 1.83
C ARG A 28 11.89 3.05 2.29
N GLN A 29 10.89 3.19 1.45
CA GLN A 29 9.67 3.93 1.76
C GLN A 29 8.89 3.25 2.89
N VAL A 30 8.79 1.92 2.86
CA VAL A 30 8.14 1.14 3.92
C VAL A 30 8.85 1.35 5.25
N LYS A 31 10.19 1.29 5.26
CA LYS A 31 10.98 1.54 6.47
C LYS A 31 10.72 2.92 7.04
N GLU A 32 10.70 3.92 6.18
CA GLU A 32 10.43 5.30 6.58
C GLU A 32 9.03 5.42 7.18
N TYR A 33 8.04 4.79 6.58
CA TYR A 33 6.67 4.80 7.10
C TYR A 33 6.56 4.10 8.45
N GLU A 34 7.29 3.02 8.66
CA GLU A 34 7.35 2.35 9.96
C GLU A 34 7.90 3.28 11.05
N GLU A 35 8.98 3.99 10.74
CA GLU A 35 9.65 4.89 11.67
C GLU A 35 8.85 6.16 11.95
N ARG A 36 8.26 6.76 10.90
CA ARG A 36 7.57 8.04 11.03
C ARG A 36 6.13 7.92 11.49
N PHE A 37 5.43 6.90 11.06
CA PHE A 37 3.98 6.78 11.27
C PHE A 37 3.56 5.54 12.04
N GLY A 38 4.48 4.64 12.34
CA GLY A 38 4.15 3.38 13.00
C GLY A 38 3.38 2.39 12.12
N ILE A 39 3.46 2.56 10.82
CA ILE A 39 2.81 1.69 9.86
C ILE A 39 3.60 0.38 9.76
N ARG A 40 2.90 -0.76 9.68
CA ARG A 40 3.53 -2.07 9.51
C ARG A 40 3.14 -2.65 8.17
N PHE A 41 4.15 -3.05 7.40
CA PHE A 41 3.95 -3.72 6.12
C PHE A 41 3.50 -5.17 6.37
N ILE A 42 2.36 -5.56 5.78
CA ILE A 42 1.86 -6.92 5.84
C ILE A 42 2.40 -7.73 4.68
N GLY A 43 2.26 -7.22 3.46
CA GLY A 43 2.74 -7.92 2.28
C GLY A 43 2.28 -7.28 0.99
N TRP A 44 2.88 -7.74 -0.09
CA TRP A 44 2.49 -7.45 -1.45
C TRP A 44 2.13 -8.76 -2.12
N TYR A 45 0.94 -8.81 -2.70
CA TYR A 45 0.40 -10.03 -3.30
C TYR A 45 -0.10 -9.76 -4.71
N ASN A 46 0.03 -10.75 -5.58
CA ASN A 46 -0.67 -10.74 -6.85
C ASN A 46 -2.09 -11.22 -6.64
N VAL A 47 -3.03 -10.56 -7.30
CA VAL A 47 -4.42 -11.03 -7.34
C VAL A 47 -4.52 -12.06 -8.45
N ALA A 48 -4.54 -13.34 -8.08
CA ALA A 48 -4.52 -14.44 -9.03
C ALA A 48 -5.81 -14.50 -9.87
N HIS A 49 -6.94 -14.22 -9.25
CA HIS A 49 -8.24 -14.12 -9.90
C HIS A 49 -9.24 -13.46 -8.96
N GLY A 50 -10.34 -13.01 -9.49
CA GLY A 50 -11.45 -12.49 -8.69
C GLY A 50 -11.66 -11.00 -8.78
N TRP A 51 -10.76 -10.22 -9.38
CA TRP A 51 -10.95 -8.79 -9.58
C TRP A 51 -10.07 -8.26 -10.72
N ASP A 52 -10.34 -7.00 -11.10
CA ASP A 52 -9.68 -6.34 -12.23
C ASP A 52 -8.26 -5.84 -11.96
N PHE A 53 -7.87 -5.78 -10.70
CA PHE A 53 -6.53 -5.33 -10.31
C PHE A 53 -5.57 -6.51 -10.19
N ASP A 54 -4.32 -6.32 -10.62
CA ASP A 54 -3.31 -7.38 -10.63
C ASP A 54 -2.56 -7.53 -9.32
N ASN A 55 -2.52 -6.48 -8.52
CA ASN A 55 -1.69 -6.41 -7.33
C ASN A 55 -2.43 -5.81 -6.15
N VAL A 56 -2.01 -6.19 -4.95
CA VAL A 56 -2.47 -5.56 -3.72
C VAL A 56 -1.31 -5.43 -2.73
N ILE A 57 -1.22 -4.28 -2.09
CA ILE A 57 -0.31 -4.03 -0.97
C ILE A 57 -1.15 -3.84 0.29
N LEU A 58 -0.79 -4.53 1.36
CA LEU A 58 -1.50 -4.48 2.63
C LEU A 58 -0.60 -3.87 3.70
N LEU A 59 -1.14 -2.89 4.42
CA LEU A 59 -0.46 -2.18 5.50
C LEU A 59 -1.34 -2.16 6.75
N TYR A 60 -0.75 -2.42 7.92
CA TYR A 60 -1.39 -2.10 9.19
C TYR A 60 -1.10 -0.66 9.57
N LEU A 61 -2.14 0.08 9.93
CA LEU A 61 -2.00 1.42 10.47
C LEU A 61 -2.31 1.40 11.97
N PRO A 62 -1.62 2.24 12.78
CA PRO A 62 -1.91 2.28 14.23
C PRO A 62 -3.32 2.79 14.53
N ASP A 63 -3.83 3.70 13.71
CA ASP A 63 -5.18 4.26 13.86
C ASP A 63 -5.63 4.85 12.52
N TYR A 64 -6.90 5.29 12.46
CA TYR A 64 -7.45 5.92 11.25
C TYR A 64 -6.84 7.30 10.97
N ALA A 65 -6.39 8.01 11.98
CA ALA A 65 -5.78 9.33 11.80
C ALA A 65 -4.45 9.25 11.03
N THR A 66 -3.78 8.11 11.06
CA THR A 66 -2.54 7.88 10.32
C THR A 66 -2.74 8.03 8.81
N LEU A 67 -3.92 7.65 8.30
CA LEU A 67 -4.24 7.82 6.88
C LEU A 67 -4.19 9.30 6.47
N ASP A 68 -4.75 10.18 7.29
CA ASP A 68 -4.72 11.62 7.03
C ASP A 68 -3.28 12.15 7.02
N LYS A 69 -2.44 11.66 7.92
CA LYS A 69 -1.03 12.02 7.97
C LYS A 69 -0.28 11.58 6.71
N LEU A 70 -0.57 10.38 6.22
CA LEU A 70 0.01 9.87 4.97
C LEU A 70 -0.41 10.72 3.78
N GLU A 71 -1.69 11.04 3.67
CA GLU A 71 -2.20 11.84 2.57
C GLU A 71 -1.66 13.26 2.57
N ALA A 72 -1.36 13.81 3.74
CA ALA A 72 -0.78 15.14 3.89
C ALA A 72 0.75 15.16 3.69
N ASP A 73 1.40 14.02 3.66
CA ASP A 73 2.86 13.93 3.53
C ASP A 73 3.30 14.28 2.10
N GLU A 74 4.12 15.34 1.99
CA GLU A 74 4.57 15.83 0.68
C GLU A 74 5.40 14.82 -0.10
N ALA A 75 6.25 14.06 0.58
CA ALA A 75 7.08 13.04 -0.07
C ALA A 75 6.22 11.92 -0.66
N THR A 76 5.20 11.50 0.07
CA THR A 76 4.25 10.49 -0.39
C THR A 76 3.47 10.99 -1.62
N ARG A 77 3.00 12.22 -1.57
CA ARG A 77 2.27 12.83 -2.69
C ARG A 77 3.16 13.00 -3.92
N ALA A 78 4.39 13.45 -3.73
CA ALA A 78 5.35 13.63 -4.82
C ALA A 78 5.68 12.29 -5.49
N LEU A 79 5.85 11.24 -4.70
CA LEU A 79 6.10 9.90 -5.23
C LEU A 79 4.90 9.39 -6.04
N GLY A 80 3.69 9.61 -5.53
CA GLY A 80 2.46 9.24 -6.22
C GLY A 80 2.32 9.95 -7.57
N HIS A 81 2.67 11.23 -7.65
CA HIS A 81 2.61 11.98 -8.90
C HIS A 81 3.70 11.60 -9.89
N ARG A 82 4.93 11.41 -9.42
CA ARG A 82 6.07 11.15 -10.32
C ARG A 82 6.13 9.71 -10.81
N ALA A 83 6.05 8.77 -9.89
CA ALA A 83 6.17 7.35 -10.23
C ALA A 83 4.83 6.70 -10.46
N GLY A 84 3.81 7.10 -9.69
CA GLY A 84 2.50 6.47 -9.72
C GLY A 84 1.81 6.59 -11.07
N GLU A 85 1.76 7.79 -11.65
CA GLU A 85 1.08 8.01 -12.93
C GLU A 85 1.78 7.34 -14.09
N TRP A 86 3.10 7.18 -14.01
CA TRP A 86 3.88 6.60 -15.09
C TRP A 86 3.89 5.07 -15.06
N ILE A 87 3.93 4.49 -13.85
CA ILE A 87 4.01 3.04 -13.67
C ILE A 87 2.64 2.40 -13.54
N PHE A 88 1.73 3.05 -12.80
CA PHE A 88 0.43 2.47 -12.48
C PHE A 88 -0.67 2.98 -13.40
N GLU A 89 -1.48 2.07 -13.89
CA GLU A 89 -2.62 2.41 -14.73
C GLU A 89 -3.83 2.81 -13.91
N ARG A 90 -4.10 2.03 -12.87
CA ARG A 90 -5.25 2.24 -11.98
C ARG A 90 -4.85 1.89 -10.55
N HIS A 91 -5.48 2.52 -9.60
CA HIS A 91 -5.34 2.13 -8.22
C HIS A 91 -6.64 2.34 -7.45
N HIS A 92 -6.84 1.55 -6.43
CA HIS A 92 -7.99 1.65 -5.54
C HIS A 92 -7.57 1.27 -4.13
N SER A 93 -7.85 2.16 -3.18
CA SER A 93 -7.52 1.91 -1.79
C SER A 93 -8.79 1.69 -0.98
N MET A 94 -8.74 0.68 -0.12
CA MET A 94 -9.81 0.37 0.82
C MET A 94 -9.26 0.35 2.23
N PHE A 95 -10.06 0.83 3.16
CA PHE A 95 -9.74 0.78 4.58
C PHE A 95 -10.54 -0.33 5.22
N LEU A 96 -9.84 -1.35 5.73
CA LEU A 96 -10.46 -2.52 6.34
C LEU A 96 -10.39 -2.40 7.85
N ARG A 97 -11.53 -2.55 8.52
CA ARG A 97 -11.57 -2.61 9.96
C ARG A 97 -11.32 -4.05 10.41
N GLU A 98 -10.31 -4.25 11.25
CA GLU A 98 -10.03 -5.56 11.79
C GLU A 98 -11.17 -6.02 12.72
N ARG A 99 -11.71 -7.20 12.46
CA ARG A 99 -12.73 -7.84 13.28
C ARG A 99 -12.15 -8.97 14.10
N MET A 100 -11.19 -9.69 13.53
CA MET A 100 -10.43 -10.73 14.21
C MET A 100 -9.02 -10.72 13.64
N GLY A 101 -8.03 -10.53 14.49
CA GLY A 101 -6.64 -10.49 14.11
C GLY A 101 -5.97 -11.85 14.09
N PRO A 102 -4.64 -11.87 13.83
CA PRO A 102 -3.89 -13.13 13.76
C PRO A 102 -3.93 -13.97 15.03
N ASN A 103 -4.14 -13.33 16.18
CA ASN A 103 -4.22 -14.01 17.48
C ASN A 103 -5.65 -14.51 17.79
N LEU A 104 -6.55 -14.44 16.84
CA LEU A 104 -7.95 -14.88 16.96
C LEU A 104 -8.75 -14.09 18.00
N GLU A 105 -8.33 -12.86 18.28
CA GLU A 105 -9.09 -11.96 19.13
C GLU A 105 -10.19 -11.26 18.30
N TYR A 106 -11.42 -11.38 18.79
CA TYR A 106 -12.57 -10.76 18.13
C TYR A 106 -12.74 -9.31 18.57
N HIS A 107 -12.83 -8.42 17.60
CA HIS A 107 -13.05 -6.98 17.80
C HIS A 107 -14.46 -6.62 17.35
N ARG A 108 -15.18 -5.96 18.21
CA ARG A 108 -16.53 -5.45 17.88
C ARG A 108 -16.48 -4.20 17.00
#